data_b4bdcc2b9f970a630bca02ffee70bd2b
#
_entry.id   b4bdcc2b9f970a630bca02ffee70bd2b
#
_cell.length_a   1.000
_cell.length_b   1.000
_cell.length_c   1.000
_cell.angle_alpha   90.00
_cell.angle_beta   90.00
_cell.angle_gamma   90.00
#
_symmetry.space_group_name_H-M   'P 1'
#
loop_
_entity.id
_entity.type
_entity.pdbx_description
1 polymer ?
#
loop_
_entity_poly.entity_id
_entity_poly.type
_entity_poly.pdbx_seq_one_letter_code
_entity_poly.pdbx_strand_id
1 'polypeptide(L)'
;WVVSDSLAIAKATEKRARLLQLSDWTDTASAPTRLGVALYEAWQAAAVQVRSHRYGMKWLKSGNGEYLVRLTDAKGNGKSLGPRSPETEAIYEKFNEGKARAEARLKATTARLNDQAKLNKALRLGRVPALPAKILLELDQSAARDDFRVVGTHALYAYESMAGVHFMQELLA
;
A
#
# COMPACT_ATOMS: atom_id res chain seq x y z
N TRP A 1 -36.55 14.38 -5.42
CA TRP A 1 -35.93 14.23 -6.75
C TRP A 1 -34.67 13.39 -6.70
N VAL A 2 -33.79 13.56 -5.71
CA VAL A 2 -32.52 12.83 -5.61
C VAL A 2 -32.71 11.33 -5.29
N VAL A 3 -33.74 10.94 -4.56
CA VAL A 3 -34.01 9.53 -4.18
C VAL A 3 -34.54 8.70 -5.36
N SER A 4 -35.28 9.34 -6.27
CA SER A 4 -35.82 8.68 -7.45
C SER A 4 -34.74 8.26 -8.45
N ASP A 5 -33.70 9.09 -8.60
CA ASP A 5 -32.60 8.81 -9.52
C ASP A 5 -31.68 7.69 -9.02
N SER A 6 -31.44 7.64 -7.70
CA SER A 6 -30.65 6.55 -7.09
C SER A 6 -31.29 5.18 -7.28
N LEU A 7 -32.63 5.09 -7.18
CA LEU A 7 -33.37 3.84 -7.39
C LEU A 7 -33.37 3.40 -8.85
N ALA A 8 -33.48 4.38 -9.77
CA ALA A 8 -33.40 4.12 -11.21
C ALA A 8 -32.01 3.64 -11.64
N ILE A 9 -30.96 4.25 -11.09
CA ILE A 9 -29.57 3.83 -11.32
C ILE A 9 -29.33 2.42 -10.76
N ALA A 10 -29.80 2.12 -9.55
CA ALA A 10 -29.68 0.80 -8.95
C ALA A 10 -30.36 -0.28 -9.79
N LYS A 11 -31.60 -0.05 -10.24
CA LYS A 11 -32.35 -0.97 -11.12
C LYS A 11 -31.70 -1.13 -12.49
N ALA A 12 -31.15 -0.06 -13.06
CA ALA A 12 -30.43 -0.12 -14.32
C ALA A 12 -29.12 -0.91 -14.20
N THR A 13 -28.43 -0.78 -13.08
CA THR A 13 -27.21 -1.54 -12.77
C THR A 13 -27.52 -3.03 -12.57
N GLU A 14 -28.57 -3.36 -11.84
CA GLU A 14 -29.04 -4.74 -11.65
C GLU A 14 -29.45 -5.41 -12.97
N LYS A 15 -30.20 -4.68 -13.81
CA LYS A 15 -30.59 -5.15 -15.15
C LYS A 15 -29.37 -5.36 -16.06
N ARG A 16 -28.38 -4.48 -15.98
CA ARG A 16 -27.12 -4.59 -16.74
C ARG A 16 -26.29 -5.78 -16.25
N ALA A 17 -26.23 -6.01 -14.93
CA ALA A 17 -25.55 -7.16 -14.34
C ALA A 17 -26.16 -8.47 -14.86
N ARG A 18 -27.49 -8.60 -14.89
CA ARG A 18 -28.16 -9.77 -15.45
C ARG A 18 -27.89 -9.98 -16.95
N LEU A 19 -27.83 -8.89 -17.74
CA LEU A 19 -27.52 -8.95 -19.17
C LEU A 19 -26.06 -9.37 -19.45
N LEU A 20 -25.14 -9.09 -18.52
CA LEU A 20 -23.72 -9.43 -18.64
C LEU A 20 -23.39 -10.80 -18.08
N GLN A 21 -24.40 -11.58 -17.60
CA GLN A 21 -24.22 -12.89 -16.98
C GLN A 21 -23.09 -12.90 -15.93
N LEU A 22 -23.12 -11.91 -15.04
CA LEU A 22 -22.17 -11.82 -13.94
C LEU A 22 -22.39 -12.97 -12.96
N SER A 23 -21.34 -13.62 -12.54
CA SER A 23 -21.37 -14.55 -11.43
C SER A 23 -21.15 -13.78 -10.11
N ASP A 24 -22.11 -13.87 -9.19
CA ASP A 24 -21.98 -13.25 -7.88
C ASP A 24 -20.86 -13.91 -7.08
N TRP A 25 -20.10 -13.09 -6.40
CA TRP A 25 -19.20 -13.59 -5.37
C TRP A 25 -20.03 -14.05 -4.18
N THR A 26 -19.73 -15.23 -3.68
CA THR A 26 -20.24 -15.65 -2.37
C THR A 26 -19.63 -14.74 -1.31
N ASP A 27 -20.31 -14.57 -0.16
CA ASP A 27 -19.77 -13.80 0.99
C ASP A 27 -18.36 -14.25 1.39
N THR A 28 -18.06 -15.52 1.17
CA THR A 28 -16.74 -16.12 1.40
C THR A 28 -15.64 -15.49 0.54
N ALA A 29 -15.91 -15.07 -0.68
CA ALA A 29 -14.93 -14.46 -1.58
C ALA A 29 -14.70 -12.95 -1.27
N SER A 30 -15.72 -12.25 -0.76
CA SER A 30 -15.61 -10.83 -0.42
C SER A 30 -14.73 -10.55 0.81
N ALA A 31 -14.72 -11.45 1.79
CA ALA A 31 -13.93 -11.32 3.01
C ALA A 31 -12.41 -11.34 2.76
N PRO A 32 -11.83 -12.30 1.99
CA PRO A 32 -10.41 -12.29 1.64
C PRO A 32 -9.99 -11.05 0.85
N THR A 33 -10.85 -10.50 0.00
CA THR A 33 -10.56 -9.27 -0.75
C THR A 33 -10.47 -8.06 0.18
N ARG A 34 -11.43 -7.88 1.09
CA ARG A 34 -11.40 -6.81 2.11
C ARG A 34 -10.16 -6.91 3.00
N LEU A 35 -9.81 -8.13 3.43
CA LEU A 35 -8.60 -8.37 4.22
C LEU A 35 -7.34 -7.99 3.42
N GLY A 36 -7.28 -8.33 2.13
CA GLY A 36 -6.19 -7.96 1.24
C GLY A 36 -5.98 -6.45 1.16
N VAL A 37 -7.05 -5.66 1.01
CA VAL A 37 -7.01 -4.19 1.01
C VAL A 37 -6.48 -3.67 2.34
N ALA A 38 -7.03 -4.10 3.47
CA ALA A 38 -6.59 -3.66 4.79
C ALA A 38 -5.11 -4.00 5.08
N LEU A 39 -4.65 -5.17 4.64
CA LEU A 39 -3.24 -5.55 4.75
C LEU A 39 -2.33 -4.69 3.87
N TYR A 40 -2.78 -4.33 2.68
CA TYR A 40 -2.03 -3.44 1.79
C TYR A 40 -1.90 -2.03 2.38
N GLU A 41 -2.98 -1.47 2.91
CA GLU A 41 -2.94 -0.17 3.61
C GLU A 41 -2.00 -0.19 4.82
N ALA A 42 -2.05 -1.26 5.62
CA ALA A 42 -1.15 -1.44 6.76
C ALA A 42 0.32 -1.54 6.33
N TRP A 43 0.59 -2.21 5.20
CA TRP A 43 1.92 -2.30 4.61
C TRP A 43 2.41 -0.95 4.10
N GLN A 44 1.57 -0.18 3.39
CA GLN A 44 1.89 1.18 2.94
C GLN A 44 2.25 2.09 4.12
N ALA A 45 1.44 2.08 5.18
CA ALA A 45 1.70 2.86 6.39
C ALA A 45 3.04 2.48 7.04
N ALA A 46 3.37 1.18 7.10
CA ALA A 46 4.65 0.71 7.60
C ALA A 46 5.83 1.14 6.71
N ALA A 47 5.67 1.11 5.38
CA ALA A 47 6.67 1.56 4.43
C ALA A 47 6.95 3.08 4.56
N VAL A 48 5.92 3.89 4.78
CA VAL A 48 6.07 5.33 5.08
C VAL A 48 6.88 5.54 6.36
N GLN A 49 6.61 4.77 7.42
CA GLN A 49 7.36 4.87 8.67
C GLN A 49 8.84 4.50 8.49
N VAL A 50 9.17 3.47 7.72
CA VAL A 50 10.58 3.15 7.41
C VAL A 50 11.24 4.28 6.61
N ARG A 51 10.54 4.87 5.63
CA ARG A 51 11.07 6.01 4.86
C ARG A 51 11.37 7.23 5.74
N SER A 52 10.60 7.49 6.79
CA SER A 52 10.88 8.58 7.72
C SER A 52 12.18 8.40 8.51
N HIS A 53 12.69 7.17 8.63
CA HIS A 53 13.98 6.85 9.26
C HIS A 53 15.12 6.68 8.24
N ARG A 54 14.88 7.01 6.97
CA ARG A 54 15.88 6.89 5.91
C ARG A 54 17.14 7.68 6.24
N TYR A 55 18.30 7.19 5.79
CA TYR A 55 19.65 7.72 5.98
C TYR A 55 20.21 7.64 7.41
N GLY A 56 19.39 7.52 8.43
CA GLY A 56 19.84 7.28 9.78
C GLY A 56 20.34 8.50 10.55
N MET A 57 20.94 8.21 11.70
CA MET A 57 21.69 9.15 12.54
C MET A 57 23.07 8.56 12.84
N LYS A 58 24.06 9.42 13.03
CA LYS A 58 25.41 8.99 13.43
C LYS A 58 26.09 10.03 14.30
N TRP A 59 27.04 9.56 15.11
CA TRP A 59 27.97 10.44 15.80
C TRP A 59 29.13 10.78 14.90
N LEU A 60 29.45 12.07 14.80
CA LEU A 60 30.59 12.59 14.06
C LEU A 60 31.56 13.26 15.02
N LYS A 61 32.85 12.88 14.94
CA LYS A 61 33.92 13.59 15.64
C LYS A 61 34.27 14.88 14.90
N SER A 62 34.30 15.99 15.64
CA SER A 62 34.73 17.30 15.13
C SER A 62 35.52 18.02 16.23
N GLY A 63 36.80 18.25 15.99
CA GLY A 63 37.71 18.76 17.02
C GLY A 63 37.77 17.83 18.24
N ASN A 64 37.58 18.39 19.43
CA ASN A 64 37.61 17.65 20.69
C ASN A 64 36.25 17.06 21.11
N GLY A 65 35.23 17.12 20.26
CA GLY A 65 33.88 16.68 20.61
C GLY A 65 33.25 15.72 19.61
N GLU A 66 32.19 15.05 20.06
CA GLU A 66 31.32 14.25 19.22
C GLU A 66 29.96 14.97 19.07
N TYR A 67 29.43 14.98 17.87
CA TYR A 67 28.18 15.64 17.53
C TYR A 67 27.21 14.64 16.91
N LEU A 68 25.95 14.67 17.35
CA LEU A 68 24.90 13.88 16.74
C LEU A 68 24.47 14.53 15.43
N VAL A 69 24.47 13.76 14.34
CA VAL A 69 24.07 14.25 13.01
C VAL A 69 22.96 13.37 12.45
N ARG A 70 21.85 14.02 12.08
CA ARG A 70 20.75 13.42 11.29
C ARG A 70 21.11 13.49 9.83
N LEU A 71 21.30 12.35 9.18
CA LEU A 71 21.60 12.29 7.75
C LEU A 71 20.37 12.62 6.91
N THR A 72 20.57 13.38 5.85
CA THR A 72 19.50 13.84 4.93
C THR A 72 19.59 13.20 3.55
N ASP A 73 20.75 12.63 3.21
CA ASP A 73 20.96 11.97 1.92
C ASP A 73 21.92 10.76 2.03
N ALA A 74 22.06 10.05 0.91
CA ALA A 74 22.97 8.91 0.78
C ALA A 74 24.46 9.32 0.69
N LYS A 75 24.76 10.59 0.42
CA LYS A 75 26.13 11.13 0.33
C LYS A 75 26.71 11.43 1.70
N GLY A 76 25.89 11.31 2.76
CA GLY A 76 26.33 11.53 4.13
C GLY A 76 26.17 12.96 4.60
N ASN A 77 25.51 13.83 3.81
CA ASN A 77 25.11 15.15 4.27
C ASN A 77 24.07 15.03 5.37
N GLY A 78 24.07 15.95 6.33
CA GLY A 78 23.19 15.89 7.46
C GLY A 78 23.11 17.19 8.24
N LYS A 79 22.14 17.24 9.16
CA LYS A 79 21.97 18.36 10.09
C LYS A 79 22.49 17.93 11.46
N SER A 80 23.38 18.74 12.05
CA SER A 80 23.82 18.55 13.43
C SER A 80 22.67 18.85 14.39
N LEU A 81 22.48 17.97 15.36
CA LEU A 81 21.50 18.09 16.44
C LEU A 81 22.13 18.58 17.75
N GLY A 82 23.45 18.67 17.81
CA GLY A 82 24.18 19.17 18.97
C GLY A 82 25.35 18.27 19.40
N PRO A 83 26.15 18.74 20.36
CA PRO A 83 27.23 17.96 20.94
C PRO A 83 26.68 16.78 21.74
N ARG A 84 27.52 15.81 22.02
CA ARG A 84 27.16 14.65 22.83
C ARG A 84 26.78 15.08 24.25
N SER A 85 25.57 14.77 24.63
CA SER A 85 24.97 15.06 25.93
C SER A 85 23.91 14.01 26.23
N PRO A 86 23.43 13.88 27.49
CA PRO A 86 22.35 12.96 27.81
C PRO A 86 21.11 13.15 26.92
N GLU A 87 20.78 14.38 26.54
CA GLU A 87 19.65 14.70 25.68
C GLU A 87 19.85 14.16 24.25
N THR A 88 21.03 14.38 23.67
CA THR A 88 21.33 13.90 22.30
C THR A 88 21.51 12.38 22.27
N GLU A 89 21.99 11.76 23.33
CA GLU A 89 22.01 10.30 23.48
C GLU A 89 20.59 9.74 23.51
N ALA A 90 19.70 10.31 24.29
CA ALA A 90 18.29 9.91 24.33
C ALA A 90 17.58 10.08 22.96
N ILE A 91 17.89 11.15 22.22
CA ILE A 91 17.38 11.35 20.84
C ILE A 91 17.88 10.22 19.92
N TYR A 92 19.17 9.87 20.02
CA TYR A 92 19.77 8.81 19.22
C TYR A 92 19.16 7.43 19.52
N GLU A 93 18.99 7.09 20.79
CA GLU A 93 18.36 5.84 21.22
C GLU A 93 16.91 5.74 20.73
N LYS A 94 16.10 6.77 21.00
CA LYS A 94 14.70 6.84 20.56
C LYS A 94 14.55 6.72 19.05
N PHE A 95 15.48 7.32 18.29
CA PHE A 95 15.50 7.20 16.85
C PHE A 95 15.78 5.76 16.39
N ASN A 96 16.81 5.10 16.97
CA ASN A 96 17.17 3.74 16.61
C ASN A 96 16.08 2.73 17.00
N GLU A 97 15.46 2.90 18.18
CA GLU A 97 14.31 2.10 18.58
C GLU A 97 13.12 2.30 17.62
N GLY A 98 12.84 3.56 17.23
CA GLY A 98 11.79 3.88 16.28
C GLY A 98 12.05 3.23 14.93
N LYS A 99 13.29 3.29 14.45
CA LYS A 99 13.74 2.64 13.22
C LYS A 99 13.55 1.13 13.28
N ALA A 100 14.05 0.48 14.33
CA ALA A 100 13.93 -0.96 14.50
C ALA A 100 12.46 -1.41 14.54
N ARG A 101 11.60 -0.69 15.28
CA ARG A 101 10.15 -0.96 15.31
C ARG A 101 9.49 -0.81 13.94
N ALA A 102 9.85 0.24 13.18
CA ALA A 102 9.32 0.46 11.83
C ALA A 102 9.74 -0.66 10.88
N GLU A 103 11.00 -1.08 10.90
CA GLU A 103 11.52 -2.17 10.06
C GLU A 103 10.87 -3.52 10.44
N ALA A 104 10.71 -3.82 11.72
CA ALA A 104 10.03 -5.02 12.19
C ALA A 104 8.55 -5.04 11.75
N ARG A 105 7.85 -3.90 11.84
CA ARG A 105 6.47 -3.77 11.39
C ARG A 105 6.35 -3.96 9.88
N LEU A 106 7.24 -3.37 9.08
CA LEU A 106 7.26 -3.56 7.63
C LEU A 106 7.49 -5.02 7.26
N LYS A 107 8.44 -5.69 7.91
CA LYS A 107 8.71 -7.12 7.70
C LYS A 107 7.48 -7.97 8.01
N ALA A 108 6.82 -7.72 9.14
CA ALA A 108 5.63 -8.47 9.56
C ALA A 108 4.43 -8.24 8.61
N THR A 109 4.18 -6.99 8.20
CA THR A 109 3.09 -6.68 7.26
C THR A 109 3.38 -7.24 5.87
N THR A 110 4.63 -7.23 5.41
CA THR A 110 5.03 -7.85 4.14
C THR A 110 4.78 -9.36 4.15
N ALA A 111 5.13 -10.05 5.23
CA ALA A 111 4.86 -11.49 5.36
C ALA A 111 3.37 -11.80 5.27
N ARG A 112 2.53 -11.08 6.04
CA ARG A 112 1.07 -11.25 6.02
C ARG A 112 0.47 -10.94 4.65
N LEU A 113 0.93 -9.90 3.97
CA LEU A 113 0.47 -9.55 2.63
C LEU A 113 0.81 -10.65 1.62
N ASN A 114 2.02 -11.22 1.70
CA ASN A 114 2.44 -12.33 0.85
C ASN A 114 1.60 -13.60 1.08
N ASP A 115 1.26 -13.91 2.33
CA ASP A 115 0.42 -15.07 2.64
C ASP A 115 -1.02 -14.85 2.15
N GLN A 116 -1.56 -13.64 2.30
CA GLN A 116 -2.85 -13.30 1.70
C GLN A 116 -2.84 -13.38 0.17
N ALA A 117 -1.76 -12.96 -0.48
CA ALA A 117 -1.60 -13.08 -1.92
C ALA A 117 -1.62 -14.55 -2.40
N LYS A 118 -1.01 -15.47 -1.64
CA LYS A 118 -1.07 -16.92 -1.91
C LYS A 118 -2.51 -17.45 -1.80
N LEU A 119 -3.23 -17.04 -0.74
CA LEU A 119 -4.64 -17.40 -0.55
C LEU A 119 -5.52 -16.86 -1.68
N ASN A 120 -5.37 -15.59 -2.04
CA ASN A 120 -6.11 -14.99 -3.14
C ASN A 120 -5.86 -15.72 -4.46
N LYS A 121 -4.61 -16.13 -4.71
CA LYS A 121 -4.25 -16.94 -5.90
C LYS A 121 -4.92 -18.31 -5.88
N ALA A 122 -4.91 -19.00 -4.73
CA ALA A 122 -5.55 -20.31 -4.58
C ALA A 122 -7.06 -20.23 -4.78
N LEU A 123 -7.70 -19.17 -4.30
CA LEU A 123 -9.13 -18.89 -4.45
C LEU A 123 -9.48 -18.24 -5.82
N ARG A 124 -8.49 -18.01 -6.69
CA ARG A 124 -8.64 -17.33 -8.00
C ARG A 124 -9.29 -15.96 -7.90
N LEU A 125 -9.05 -15.23 -6.81
CA LEU A 125 -9.60 -13.89 -6.58
C LEU A 125 -8.81 -12.79 -7.29
N GLY A 126 -7.53 -13.01 -7.57
CA GLY A 126 -6.68 -12.07 -8.30
C GLY A 126 -6.62 -12.43 -9.78
N ARG A 127 -7.23 -11.62 -10.64
CA ARG A 127 -7.26 -11.85 -12.09
C ARG A 127 -6.39 -10.85 -12.86
N VAL A 128 -5.88 -9.82 -12.20
CA VAL A 128 -5.00 -8.82 -12.82
C VAL A 128 -3.72 -9.50 -13.31
N PRO A 129 -3.36 -9.37 -14.59
CA PRO A 129 -2.10 -9.90 -15.09
C PRO A 129 -0.89 -9.33 -14.32
N ALA A 130 0.18 -10.14 -14.22
CA ALA A 130 1.33 -9.78 -13.37
C ALA A 130 2.03 -8.46 -13.79
N LEU A 131 2.12 -8.20 -15.10
CA LEU A 131 2.79 -6.99 -15.60
C LEU A 131 2.02 -5.72 -15.25
N PRO A 132 0.71 -5.56 -15.57
CA PRO A 132 -0.09 -4.43 -15.10
C PRO A 132 -0.05 -4.26 -13.58
N ALA A 133 -0.19 -5.34 -12.82
CA ALA A 133 -0.14 -5.28 -11.35
C ALA A 133 1.19 -4.71 -10.85
N LYS A 134 2.32 -5.09 -11.45
CA LYS A 134 3.64 -4.57 -11.10
C LYS A 134 3.78 -3.08 -11.43
N ILE A 135 3.32 -2.66 -12.61
CA ILE A 135 3.34 -1.25 -13.02
C ILE A 135 2.50 -0.40 -12.06
N LEU A 136 1.30 -0.86 -11.71
CA LEU A 136 0.41 -0.17 -10.78
C LEU A 136 1.03 -0.05 -9.38
N LEU A 137 1.74 -1.09 -8.91
CA LEU A 137 2.44 -1.06 -7.64
C LEU A 137 3.55 -0.01 -7.63
N GLU A 138 4.35 0.08 -8.68
CA GLU A 138 5.42 1.09 -8.83
C GLU A 138 4.85 2.51 -8.90
N LEU A 139 3.75 2.71 -9.64
CA LEU A 139 3.06 4.00 -9.71
C LEU A 139 2.49 4.41 -8.35
N ASP A 140 1.85 3.50 -7.63
CA ASP A 140 1.28 3.77 -6.30
C ASP A 140 2.35 4.16 -5.25
N GLN A 141 3.58 3.68 -5.41
CA GLN A 141 4.72 4.02 -4.55
C GLN A 141 5.49 5.27 -5.01
N SER A 142 5.19 5.80 -6.18
CA SER A 142 5.84 6.97 -6.75
C SER A 142 5.23 8.28 -6.26
N ALA A 143 5.94 9.39 -6.50
CA ALA A 143 5.40 10.74 -6.27
C ALA A 143 4.27 11.09 -7.25
N ALA A 144 4.17 10.38 -8.37
CA ALA A 144 3.18 10.59 -9.42
C ALA A 144 1.86 9.79 -9.19
N ARG A 145 1.68 9.19 -8.02
CA ARG A 145 0.53 8.35 -7.68
C ARG A 145 -0.82 8.98 -8.07
N ASP A 146 -0.99 10.26 -7.77
CA ASP A 146 -2.26 10.96 -7.96
C ASP A 146 -2.45 11.50 -9.39
N ASP A 147 -1.39 11.43 -10.22
CA ASP A 147 -1.39 11.93 -11.60
C ASP A 147 -1.90 10.88 -12.61
N PHE A 148 -2.06 9.62 -12.19
CA PHE A 148 -2.46 8.51 -13.05
C PHE A 148 -3.83 7.94 -12.69
N ARG A 149 -4.56 7.53 -13.73
CA ARG A 149 -5.80 6.76 -13.59
C ARG A 149 -5.75 5.53 -14.48
N VAL A 150 -6.19 4.41 -13.94
CA VAL A 150 -6.35 3.17 -14.71
C VAL A 150 -7.66 3.24 -15.48
N VAL A 151 -7.60 2.98 -16.77
CA VAL A 151 -8.76 2.97 -17.68
C VAL A 151 -8.76 1.71 -18.54
N GLY A 152 -9.85 1.46 -19.26
CA GLY A 152 -9.99 0.32 -20.15
C GLY A 152 -10.18 -1.01 -19.43
N THR A 153 -9.82 -2.13 -20.08
CA THR A 153 -10.05 -3.48 -19.58
C THR A 153 -9.38 -3.75 -18.24
N HIS A 154 -8.23 -3.14 -17.96
CA HIS A 154 -7.56 -3.31 -16.67
C HIS A 154 -8.32 -2.65 -15.50
N ALA A 155 -9.13 -1.61 -15.75
CA ALA A 155 -9.99 -1.05 -14.71
C ALA A 155 -11.16 -1.98 -14.34
N LEU A 156 -11.55 -2.89 -15.23
CA LEU A 156 -12.62 -3.85 -14.97
C LEU A 156 -12.30 -4.75 -13.77
N TYR A 157 -11.02 -5.12 -13.57
CA TYR A 157 -10.61 -5.91 -12.40
C TYR A 157 -10.84 -5.18 -11.07
N ALA A 158 -10.68 -3.85 -11.06
CA ALA A 158 -11.02 -3.05 -9.88
C ALA A 158 -12.53 -3.02 -9.65
N TYR A 159 -13.31 -2.90 -10.72
CA TYR A 159 -14.77 -2.94 -10.63
C TYR A 159 -15.30 -4.30 -10.19
N GLU A 160 -14.70 -5.43 -10.65
CA GLU A 160 -15.00 -6.77 -10.13
C GLU A 160 -14.84 -6.81 -8.60
N SER A 161 -13.70 -6.32 -8.12
CA SER A 161 -13.38 -6.30 -6.69
C SER A 161 -14.33 -5.42 -5.87
N MET A 162 -14.70 -4.25 -6.40
CA MET A 162 -15.60 -3.31 -5.73
C MET A 162 -17.06 -3.78 -5.73
N ALA A 163 -17.50 -4.42 -6.82
CA ALA A 163 -18.87 -4.89 -6.98
C ALA A 163 -19.10 -6.31 -6.42
N GLY A 164 -18.03 -7.04 -6.07
CA GLY A 164 -18.13 -8.43 -5.63
C GLY A 164 -18.63 -9.38 -6.72
N VAL A 165 -18.27 -9.13 -7.97
CA VAL A 165 -18.70 -9.92 -9.14
C VAL A 165 -17.52 -10.25 -10.04
N HIS A 166 -17.65 -11.27 -10.88
CA HIS A 166 -16.70 -11.57 -11.96
C HIS A 166 -17.29 -11.24 -13.32
N PHE A 167 -16.58 -10.49 -14.14
CA PHE A 167 -16.91 -10.36 -15.55
C PHE A 167 -16.55 -11.63 -16.33
N MET A 168 -17.28 -11.89 -17.39
CA MET A 168 -16.93 -12.97 -18.31
C MET A 168 -15.55 -12.72 -18.92
N GLN A 169 -14.79 -13.78 -19.13
CA GLN A 169 -13.39 -13.68 -19.58
C GLN A 169 -13.26 -13.04 -20.96
N GLU A 170 -14.27 -13.22 -21.81
CA GLU A 170 -14.37 -12.65 -23.14
C GLU A 170 -14.43 -11.11 -23.14
N LEU A 171 -14.86 -10.50 -22.02
CA LEU A 171 -14.89 -9.04 -21.85
C LEU A 171 -13.56 -8.46 -21.37
N LEU A 172 -12.62 -9.31 -20.96
CA LEU A 172 -11.33 -8.94 -20.39
C LEU A 172 -10.18 -9.20 -21.36
N ALA A 173 -10.48 -9.78 -22.53
CA ALA A 173 -9.50 -10.12 -23.59
C ALA A 173 -9.09 -8.92 -24.44
#